data_2fb8606a5a6e4f0f6f5cbc40c3837627
#
_entry.id   2fb8606a5a6e4f0f6f5cbc40c3837627
#
_cell.length_a   1.000
_cell.length_b   1.000
_cell.length_c   1.000
_cell.angle_alpha   90.00
_cell.angle_beta   90.00
_cell.angle_gamma   90.00
#
_symmetry.space_group_name_H-M   'P 1'
#
loop_
_entity.id
_entity.type
_entity.pdbx_description
1 polymer ?
#
loop_
_entity_poly.entity_id
_entity_poly.type
_entity_poly.pdbx_seq_one_letter_code
_entity_poly.pdbx_strand_id
1 'polypeptide(L)'
;MKKTCMLSALLIGCGLCSTAQNPKDFRPMEDVNHVTDLTLDSLEKANTARPVPGSSRKGNRPVLFLVGNSTMRTGTKGNGDNGQWGWGYFAHEYFDADKLTVENHALGGTSSRTFYRKLWPDVKKGIRKGDYVIIELGHNDNGPFDSGRARASIRGISPTDSLCVTIKETGEVEIVYSYGEYLRRFVRECKALGAHPILLSLTPRNAWDTKRPGHIARVDGTFGLWARQVAEEQGIPFVDLNEISASK
;
A
#
# COMPACT_ATOMS: atom_id res chain seq x y z
N MET A 1 -66.08 2.38 21.34
CA MET A 1 -65.52 2.52 20.02
C MET A 1 -64.02 2.86 20.17
N LYS A 2 -63.12 1.87 20.04
CA LYS A 2 -61.70 2.06 20.10
C LYS A 2 -61.13 2.10 18.69
N LYS A 3 -60.56 3.23 18.30
CA LYS A 3 -59.82 3.36 17.03
C LYS A 3 -58.39 2.92 17.23
N THR A 4 -58.06 1.80 16.63
CA THR A 4 -56.70 1.28 16.55
C THR A 4 -55.95 2.01 15.43
N CYS A 5 -54.89 2.73 15.77
CA CYS A 5 -54.01 3.39 14.81
C CYS A 5 -52.92 2.38 14.41
N MET A 6 -52.97 1.89 13.17
CA MET A 6 -51.92 1.09 12.58
C MET A 6 -50.76 2.01 12.17
N LEU A 7 -49.63 1.91 12.81
CA LEU A 7 -48.38 2.55 12.42
C LEU A 7 -47.68 1.63 11.43
N SER A 8 -47.76 1.96 10.14
CA SER A 8 -46.99 1.26 9.10
C SER A 8 -45.56 1.73 9.15
N ALA A 9 -44.67 0.91 9.70
CA ALA A 9 -43.23 1.12 9.62
C ALA A 9 -42.72 0.83 8.19
N LEU A 10 -42.36 1.88 7.49
CA LEU A 10 -41.72 1.79 6.20
C LEU A 10 -40.26 1.42 6.41
N LEU A 11 -39.92 0.15 6.29
CA LEU A 11 -38.54 -0.33 6.24
C LEU A 11 -37.97 0.07 4.87
N ILE A 12 -37.26 1.19 4.85
CA ILE A 12 -36.34 1.51 3.74
C ILE A 12 -35.13 0.57 3.86
N GLY A 13 -35.24 -0.55 3.17
CA GLY A 13 -34.10 -1.43 2.95
C GLY A 13 -33.07 -0.71 2.09
N CYS A 14 -32.03 -0.13 2.69
CA CYS A 14 -30.80 0.17 1.99
C CYS A 14 -30.19 -1.16 1.55
N GLY A 15 -30.59 -1.62 0.37
CA GLY A 15 -29.90 -2.68 -0.34
C GLY A 15 -28.52 -2.17 -0.73
N LEU A 16 -27.52 -2.41 0.13
CA LEU A 16 -26.13 -2.47 -0.30
C LEU A 16 -26.04 -3.64 -1.26
N CYS A 17 -26.30 -3.37 -2.54
CA CYS A 17 -25.96 -4.27 -3.62
C CYS A 17 -24.45 -4.32 -3.70
N SER A 18 -23.82 -5.08 -2.78
CA SER A 18 -22.54 -5.67 -3.02
C SER A 18 -22.75 -6.59 -4.22
N THR A 19 -22.43 -6.12 -5.41
CA THR A 19 -22.25 -7.00 -6.56
C THR A 19 -20.98 -7.81 -6.28
N ALA A 20 -21.14 -8.87 -5.48
CA ALA A 20 -20.15 -9.92 -5.40
C ALA A 20 -19.95 -10.38 -6.84
N GLN A 21 -18.81 -10.03 -7.44
CA GLN A 21 -18.48 -10.49 -8.77
C GLN A 21 -18.53 -12.02 -8.77
N ASN A 22 -19.21 -12.58 -9.76
CA ASN A 22 -19.34 -14.02 -9.90
C ASN A 22 -17.93 -14.61 -10.01
N PRO A 23 -17.55 -15.64 -9.21
CA PRO A 23 -16.25 -16.29 -9.31
C PRO A 23 -15.87 -16.74 -10.74
N LYS A 24 -16.85 -16.91 -11.62
CA LYS A 24 -16.63 -17.24 -13.04
C LYS A 24 -16.09 -16.07 -13.87
N ASP A 25 -16.16 -14.84 -13.36
CA ASP A 25 -15.66 -13.65 -14.03
C ASP A 25 -14.16 -13.39 -13.71
N PHE A 26 -13.59 -14.15 -12.81
CA PHE A 26 -12.15 -14.10 -12.51
C PHE A 26 -11.39 -14.91 -13.55
N ARG A 27 -10.59 -14.23 -14.35
CA ARG A 27 -9.57 -14.90 -15.16
C ARG A 27 -8.55 -15.59 -14.25
N PRO A 28 -8.00 -16.75 -14.67
CA PRO A 28 -6.87 -17.32 -13.96
C PRO A 28 -5.81 -16.24 -13.76
N MET A 29 -5.28 -16.15 -12.56
CA MET A 29 -4.21 -15.23 -12.21
C MET A 29 -3.04 -15.48 -13.16
N GLU A 30 -2.82 -14.59 -14.11
CA GLU A 30 -1.50 -14.51 -14.73
C GLU A 30 -0.53 -14.15 -13.61
N ASP A 31 0.42 -15.02 -13.37
CA ASP A 31 1.33 -14.89 -12.24
C ASP A 31 2.26 -13.71 -12.47
N VAL A 32 1.80 -12.52 -12.06
CA VAL A 32 2.65 -11.31 -12.04
C VAL A 32 3.92 -11.48 -11.20
N ASN A 33 4.03 -12.60 -10.45
CA ASN A 33 5.27 -12.94 -9.77
C ASN A 33 6.33 -13.48 -10.72
N HIS A 34 5.97 -13.87 -11.93
CA HIS A 34 6.90 -14.26 -12.97
C HIS A 34 7.42 -13.10 -13.82
N VAL A 35 7.05 -11.87 -13.56
CA VAL A 35 7.69 -10.71 -14.19
C VAL A 35 9.14 -10.64 -13.68
N THR A 36 10.05 -11.20 -14.47
CA THR A 36 11.50 -11.17 -14.20
C THR A 36 12.11 -9.83 -14.56
N ASP A 37 11.50 -9.13 -15.50
CA ASP A 37 11.87 -7.77 -15.89
C ASP A 37 11.31 -6.76 -14.87
N LEU A 38 12.21 -6.12 -14.15
CA LEU A 38 11.91 -5.12 -13.11
C LEU A 38 11.97 -3.69 -13.64
N THR A 39 11.94 -3.50 -14.95
CA THR A 39 11.79 -2.16 -15.52
C THR A 39 10.44 -1.58 -15.12
N LEU A 40 10.39 -0.25 -15.02
CA LEU A 40 9.14 0.44 -14.71
C LEU A 40 8.04 0.09 -15.73
N ASP A 41 8.40 -0.02 -17.01
CA ASP A 41 7.50 -0.39 -18.10
C ASP A 41 6.84 -1.75 -17.90
N SER A 42 7.60 -2.78 -17.51
CA SER A 42 7.02 -4.10 -17.31
C SER A 42 6.17 -4.18 -16.03
N LEU A 43 6.57 -3.44 -14.99
CA LEU A 43 5.74 -3.30 -13.79
C LEU A 43 4.44 -2.53 -14.10
N GLU A 44 4.48 -1.53 -14.96
CA GLU A 44 3.28 -0.79 -15.40
C GLU A 44 2.36 -1.64 -16.25
N LYS A 45 2.88 -2.43 -17.16
CA LYS A 45 2.10 -3.39 -17.97
C LYS A 45 1.40 -4.43 -17.09
N ALA A 46 2.06 -4.87 -16.04
CA ALA A 46 1.51 -5.82 -15.08
C ALA A 46 0.49 -5.19 -14.11
N ASN A 47 0.45 -3.86 -13.99
CA ASN A 47 -0.34 -3.18 -12.97
C ASN A 47 -0.62 -1.71 -13.35
N THR A 48 -1.51 -1.52 -14.29
CA THR A 48 -1.67 -0.28 -15.05
C THR A 48 -2.52 0.81 -14.42
N ALA A 49 -3.28 0.51 -13.36
CA ALA A 49 -4.30 1.43 -12.87
C ALA A 49 -3.76 2.42 -11.83
N ARG A 50 -2.64 3.08 -12.13
CA ARG A 50 -2.12 4.15 -11.29
C ARG A 50 -2.44 5.51 -11.89
N PRO A 51 -2.94 6.47 -11.10
CA PRO A 51 -3.20 7.83 -11.59
C PRO A 51 -1.89 8.58 -11.87
N VAL A 52 -1.97 9.62 -12.68
CA VAL A 52 -0.91 10.63 -12.73
C VAL A 52 -0.88 11.35 -11.38
N PRO A 53 0.28 11.46 -10.71
CA PRO A 53 0.35 12.04 -9.38
C PRO A 53 -0.21 13.46 -9.29
N GLY A 54 -1.16 13.68 -8.38
CA GLY A 54 -1.85 14.94 -8.17
C GLY A 54 -2.99 15.24 -9.14
N SER A 55 -3.30 14.34 -10.08
CA SER A 55 -4.33 14.55 -11.10
C SER A 55 -5.77 14.52 -10.55
N SER A 56 -6.00 13.84 -9.42
CA SER A 56 -7.31 13.77 -8.79
C SER A 56 -7.69 15.04 -8.02
N ARG A 57 -6.75 15.95 -7.83
CA ARG A 57 -6.92 17.16 -7.01
C ARG A 57 -8.07 18.03 -7.50
N LYS A 58 -8.98 18.38 -6.60
CA LYS A 58 -10.11 19.27 -6.86
C LYS A 58 -9.86 20.64 -6.18
N GLY A 59 -9.49 21.63 -6.95
CA GLY A 59 -9.17 22.96 -6.42
C GLY A 59 -7.98 22.92 -5.44
N ASN A 60 -8.15 23.45 -4.23
CA ASN A 60 -7.13 23.47 -3.18
C ASN A 60 -7.29 22.31 -2.16
N ARG A 61 -8.15 21.35 -2.44
CA ARG A 61 -8.38 20.23 -1.52
C ARG A 61 -7.14 19.33 -1.42
N PRO A 62 -6.86 18.77 -0.23
CA PRO A 62 -5.76 17.83 -0.09
C PRO A 62 -6.01 16.54 -0.88
N VAL A 63 -4.92 15.89 -1.25
CA VAL A 63 -4.92 14.54 -1.81
C VAL A 63 -4.33 13.59 -0.78
N LEU A 64 -4.93 12.42 -0.63
CA LEU A 64 -4.37 11.29 0.09
C LEU A 64 -3.65 10.38 -0.90
N PHE A 65 -2.33 10.37 -0.86
CA PHE A 65 -1.50 9.48 -1.65
C PHE A 65 -1.30 8.16 -0.92
N LEU A 66 -1.61 7.04 -1.58
CA LEU A 66 -1.36 5.71 -1.07
C LEU A 66 -0.10 5.14 -1.72
N VAL A 67 0.90 4.84 -0.90
CA VAL A 67 2.21 4.31 -1.27
C VAL A 67 2.35 2.90 -0.70
N GLY A 68 2.41 1.89 -1.56
CA GLY A 68 2.40 0.50 -1.10
C GLY A 68 2.70 -0.51 -2.20
N ASN A 69 2.43 -1.75 -1.90
CA ASN A 69 2.66 -2.89 -2.78
C ASN A 69 1.35 -3.60 -3.18
N SER A 70 1.41 -4.93 -3.42
CA SER A 70 0.26 -5.71 -3.87
C SER A 70 -0.93 -5.73 -2.91
N THR A 71 -0.70 -5.56 -1.60
CA THR A 71 -1.77 -5.56 -0.60
C THR A 71 -2.60 -4.27 -0.63
N MET A 72 -2.05 -3.21 -1.20
CA MET A 72 -2.69 -1.90 -1.32
C MET A 72 -3.12 -1.56 -2.75
N ARG A 73 -2.52 -2.17 -3.77
CA ARG A 73 -2.67 -1.78 -5.17
C ARG A 73 -4.11 -1.79 -5.67
N THR A 74 -4.39 -0.97 -6.68
CA THR A 74 -5.51 -1.17 -7.60
C THR A 74 -5.17 -2.32 -8.54
N GLY A 75 -6.12 -3.18 -8.86
CA GLY A 75 -5.90 -4.29 -9.78
C GLY A 75 -5.60 -3.83 -11.20
N THR A 76 -5.13 -4.75 -12.04
CA THR A 76 -4.86 -4.49 -13.46
C THR A 76 -6.11 -3.90 -14.11
N LYS A 77 -5.94 -2.87 -14.93
CA LYS A 77 -7.04 -2.09 -15.54
C LYS A 77 -8.05 -1.51 -14.54
N GLY A 78 -7.65 -1.38 -13.27
CA GLY A 78 -8.49 -0.79 -12.23
C GLY A 78 -9.56 -1.70 -11.65
N ASN A 79 -9.61 -2.96 -12.02
CA ASN A 79 -10.68 -3.88 -11.63
C ASN A 79 -10.21 -5.21 -11.05
N GLY A 80 -8.92 -5.37 -10.82
CA GLY A 80 -8.37 -6.62 -10.30
C GLY A 80 -8.42 -7.77 -11.29
N ASP A 81 -8.29 -7.52 -12.59
CA ASP A 81 -8.34 -8.54 -13.66
C ASP A 81 -7.46 -9.76 -13.43
N ASN A 82 -6.41 -9.61 -12.63
CA ASN A 82 -5.54 -10.69 -12.22
C ASN A 82 -5.95 -11.36 -10.89
N GLY A 83 -7.17 -11.10 -10.42
CA GLY A 83 -7.70 -11.65 -9.17
C GLY A 83 -7.07 -11.07 -7.89
N GLN A 84 -6.23 -10.05 -8.01
CA GLN A 84 -5.58 -9.42 -6.86
C GLN A 84 -6.08 -7.99 -6.65
N TRP A 85 -6.81 -7.78 -5.56
CA TRP A 85 -7.31 -6.49 -5.12
C TRP A 85 -6.62 -6.11 -3.82
N GLY A 86 -5.99 -4.93 -3.80
CA GLY A 86 -5.49 -4.36 -2.57
C GLY A 86 -6.55 -3.47 -1.91
N TRP A 87 -6.45 -3.26 -0.60
CA TRP A 87 -7.38 -2.44 0.16
C TRP A 87 -7.42 -0.97 -0.34
N GLY A 88 -6.33 -0.49 -0.91
CA GLY A 88 -6.24 0.88 -1.42
C GLY A 88 -7.19 1.18 -2.59
N TYR A 89 -7.66 0.15 -3.30
CA TYR A 89 -8.69 0.32 -4.32
C TYR A 89 -10.00 0.86 -3.73
N PHE A 90 -10.37 0.40 -2.54
CA PHE A 90 -11.61 0.78 -1.86
C PHE A 90 -11.45 2.01 -0.96
N ALA A 91 -10.24 2.48 -0.73
CA ALA A 91 -9.98 3.54 0.24
C ALA A 91 -10.80 4.81 -0.01
N HIS A 92 -11.06 5.15 -1.27
CA HIS A 92 -11.82 6.36 -1.63
C HIS A 92 -13.28 6.34 -1.11
N GLU A 93 -13.85 5.17 -0.84
CA GLU A 93 -15.22 5.01 -0.33
C GLU A 93 -15.37 5.49 1.13
N TYR A 94 -14.25 5.59 1.85
CA TYR A 94 -14.22 5.95 3.27
C TYR A 94 -13.92 7.44 3.53
N PHE A 95 -13.75 8.22 2.47
CA PHE A 95 -13.47 9.64 2.57
C PHE A 95 -14.51 10.47 1.83
N ASP A 96 -14.84 11.62 2.43
CA ASP A 96 -15.69 12.61 1.80
C ASP A 96 -14.96 13.26 0.61
N ALA A 97 -15.41 12.94 -0.60
CA ALA A 97 -14.80 13.42 -1.84
C ALA A 97 -14.88 14.96 -2.00
N ASP A 98 -15.70 15.62 -1.17
CA ASP A 98 -15.75 17.09 -1.10
C ASP A 98 -14.69 17.69 -0.15
N LYS A 99 -14.02 16.86 0.64
CA LYS A 99 -12.96 17.27 1.56
C LYS A 99 -11.57 16.87 1.08
N LEU A 100 -11.43 15.67 0.54
CA LEU A 100 -10.15 15.20 -0.01
C LEU A 100 -10.38 14.18 -1.14
N THR A 101 -9.38 13.98 -1.98
CA THR A 101 -9.37 12.90 -2.98
C THR A 101 -8.31 11.87 -2.65
N VAL A 102 -8.49 10.63 -3.12
CA VAL A 102 -7.55 9.52 -2.87
C VAL A 102 -6.88 9.13 -4.19
N GLU A 103 -5.57 9.02 -4.17
CA GLU A 103 -4.77 8.49 -5.28
C GLU A 103 -3.99 7.26 -4.83
N ASN A 104 -4.26 6.14 -5.47
CA ASN A 104 -3.55 4.90 -5.18
C ASN A 104 -2.36 4.72 -6.13
N HIS A 105 -1.15 4.92 -5.61
CA HIS A 105 0.11 4.75 -6.33
C HIS A 105 0.81 3.43 -6.03
N ALA A 106 0.15 2.55 -5.26
CA ALA A 106 0.71 1.25 -4.93
C ALA A 106 0.94 0.39 -6.18
N LEU A 107 2.05 -0.34 -6.19
CA LEU A 107 2.43 -1.24 -7.28
C LEU A 107 2.82 -2.61 -6.74
N GLY A 108 2.24 -3.65 -7.33
CA GLY A 108 2.53 -5.04 -6.95
C GLY A 108 4.02 -5.38 -7.08
N GLY A 109 4.56 -6.13 -6.09
CA GLY A 109 5.95 -6.58 -6.10
C GLY A 109 6.99 -5.56 -5.62
N THR A 110 6.62 -4.30 -5.37
CA THR A 110 7.55 -3.29 -4.87
C THR A 110 7.87 -3.47 -3.39
N SER A 111 9.09 -3.14 -3.01
CA SER A 111 9.60 -3.01 -1.65
C SER A 111 9.80 -1.53 -1.28
N SER A 112 10.18 -1.24 -0.04
CA SER A 112 10.58 0.11 0.36
C SER A 112 11.69 0.67 -0.55
N ARG A 113 12.71 -0.14 -0.84
CA ARG A 113 13.81 0.18 -1.75
C ARG A 113 13.34 0.45 -3.16
N THR A 114 12.62 -0.48 -3.79
CA THR A 114 12.27 -0.37 -5.21
C THR A 114 11.21 0.69 -5.44
N PHE A 115 10.26 0.87 -4.52
CA PHE A 115 9.32 1.97 -4.61
C PHE A 115 10.03 3.31 -4.49
N TYR A 116 10.92 3.47 -3.50
CA TYR A 116 11.66 4.71 -3.30
C TYR A 116 12.49 5.11 -4.54
N ARG A 117 13.15 4.14 -5.16
CA ARG A 117 14.01 4.41 -6.32
C ARG A 117 13.24 4.66 -7.61
N LYS A 118 12.21 3.87 -7.88
CA LYS A 118 11.59 3.79 -9.21
C LYS A 118 10.28 4.58 -9.33
N LEU A 119 9.50 4.69 -8.26
CA LEU A 119 8.17 5.29 -8.31
C LEU A 119 8.07 6.60 -7.53
N TRP A 120 8.74 6.65 -6.39
CA TRP A 120 8.67 7.82 -5.51
C TRP A 120 9.10 9.14 -6.16
N PRO A 121 10.15 9.19 -7.03
CA PRO A 121 10.52 10.41 -7.73
C PRO A 121 9.39 11.04 -8.54
N ASP A 122 8.47 10.22 -9.08
CA ASP A 122 7.29 10.73 -9.77
C ASP A 122 6.15 11.04 -8.83
N VAL A 123 5.82 10.15 -7.89
CA VAL A 123 4.73 10.38 -6.93
C VAL A 123 4.89 11.70 -6.19
N LYS A 124 6.10 12.01 -5.72
CA LYS A 124 6.36 13.24 -4.96
C LYS A 124 6.17 14.53 -5.78
N LYS A 125 6.22 14.48 -7.12
CA LYS A 125 5.94 15.65 -7.97
C LYS A 125 4.48 16.12 -7.86
N GLY A 126 3.55 15.22 -7.53
CA GLY A 126 2.14 15.53 -7.32
C GLY A 126 1.80 16.02 -5.92
N ILE A 127 2.68 15.80 -4.95
CA ILE A 127 2.45 16.11 -3.55
C ILE A 127 2.60 17.63 -3.30
N ARG A 128 1.67 18.20 -2.54
CA ARG A 128 1.67 19.61 -2.14
C ARG A 128 1.50 19.75 -0.63
N LYS A 129 1.77 20.93 -0.12
CA LYS A 129 1.53 21.27 1.27
C LYS A 129 0.07 20.98 1.66
N GLY A 130 -0.10 20.28 2.77
CA GLY A 130 -1.40 19.89 3.31
C GLY A 130 -1.90 18.54 2.83
N ASP A 131 -1.23 17.88 1.88
CA ASP A 131 -1.56 16.51 1.45
C ASP A 131 -1.20 15.47 2.51
N TYR A 132 -1.76 14.28 2.37
CA TYR A 132 -1.47 13.13 3.23
C TYR A 132 -0.80 12.04 2.40
N VAL A 133 0.12 11.31 3.02
CA VAL A 133 0.81 10.18 2.39
C VAL A 133 0.78 8.98 3.34
N ILE A 134 0.03 7.95 2.99
CA ILE A 134 0.02 6.67 3.70
C ILE A 134 1.03 5.73 3.06
N ILE A 135 1.89 5.11 3.87
CA ILE A 135 2.97 4.23 3.42
C ILE A 135 2.83 2.86 4.09
N GLU A 136 2.62 1.80 3.27
CA GLU A 136 2.61 0.39 3.67
C GLU A 136 3.57 -0.38 2.77
N LEU A 137 4.81 -0.55 3.20
CA LEU A 137 5.87 -1.30 2.50
C LEU A 137 6.56 -2.24 3.49
N GLY A 138 7.15 -3.34 2.99
CA GLY A 138 7.83 -4.34 3.83
C GLY A 138 7.63 -5.79 3.36
N HIS A 139 6.47 -6.12 2.79
CA HIS A 139 6.17 -7.48 2.34
C HIS A 139 7.20 -8.06 1.35
N ASN A 140 7.84 -7.19 0.58
CA ASN A 140 8.77 -7.55 -0.48
C ASN A 140 10.23 -7.18 -0.17
N ASP A 141 10.53 -6.76 1.04
CA ASP A 141 11.83 -6.27 1.47
C ASP A 141 12.82 -7.38 1.84
N ASN A 142 12.42 -8.64 1.65
CA ASN A 142 13.28 -9.82 1.85
C ASN A 142 13.79 -10.36 0.52
N GLY A 143 14.87 -11.16 0.59
CA GLY A 143 15.45 -11.87 -0.54
C GLY A 143 16.85 -11.38 -0.89
N PRO A 144 17.35 -11.68 -2.09
CA PRO A 144 18.66 -11.22 -2.56
C PRO A 144 18.67 -9.70 -2.76
N PHE A 145 19.86 -9.10 -2.51
CA PHE A 145 20.08 -7.69 -2.78
C PHE A 145 20.45 -7.39 -4.23
N ASP A 146 21.04 -8.37 -4.91
CA ASP A 146 21.77 -8.19 -6.17
C ASP A 146 21.25 -9.04 -7.34
N SER A 147 20.23 -9.85 -7.12
CA SER A 147 19.74 -10.81 -8.13
C SER A 147 18.23 -11.01 -8.08
N GLY A 148 17.69 -11.63 -9.12
CA GLY A 148 16.27 -11.81 -9.30
C GLY A 148 15.55 -10.46 -9.32
N ARG A 149 14.59 -10.25 -8.43
CA ARG A 149 13.92 -8.95 -8.33
C ARG A 149 14.76 -7.87 -7.64
N ALA A 150 15.91 -8.21 -7.05
CA ALA A 150 16.85 -7.30 -6.37
C ALA A 150 16.14 -6.20 -5.54
N ARG A 151 15.17 -6.62 -4.72
CA ARG A 151 14.26 -5.71 -4.01
C ARG A 151 14.44 -5.67 -2.50
N ALA A 152 15.29 -6.53 -1.94
CA ALA A 152 15.54 -6.55 -0.51
C ALA A 152 16.14 -5.24 -0.01
N SER A 153 15.70 -4.79 1.16
CA SER A 153 16.35 -3.79 1.99
C SER A 153 17.18 -4.48 3.10
N ILE A 154 18.17 -3.81 3.65
CA ILE A 154 18.86 -4.29 4.85
C ILE A 154 17.84 -4.32 5.99
N ARG A 155 17.78 -5.46 6.71
CA ARG A 155 16.84 -5.62 7.83
C ARG A 155 17.18 -4.69 8.98
N GLY A 156 16.18 -4.10 9.59
CA GLY A 156 16.33 -3.21 10.73
C GLY A 156 16.12 -1.74 10.42
N ILE A 157 16.46 -0.91 11.40
CA ILE A 157 16.23 0.54 11.36
C ILE A 157 17.48 1.38 11.44
N SER A 158 18.67 0.79 11.29
CA SER A 158 19.92 1.55 11.33
C SER A 158 19.92 2.68 10.29
N PRO A 159 20.23 3.92 10.66
CA PRO A 159 20.27 5.04 9.73
C PRO A 159 21.55 5.05 8.87
N THR A 160 22.54 4.25 9.21
CA THR A 160 23.89 4.28 8.60
C THR A 160 24.20 3.01 7.80
N ASP A 161 23.47 1.92 8.04
CA ASP A 161 23.73 0.66 7.36
C ASP A 161 23.44 0.80 5.87
N SER A 162 24.45 0.50 5.08
CA SER A 162 24.36 0.51 3.63
C SER A 162 25.25 -0.57 3.02
N LEU A 163 24.86 -1.04 1.85
CA LEU A 163 25.57 -2.05 1.07
C LEU A 163 25.62 -1.61 -0.39
N CYS A 164 26.81 -1.50 -0.96
CA CYS A 164 26.98 -1.31 -2.39
C CYS A 164 26.84 -2.66 -3.09
N VAL A 165 25.92 -2.75 -4.05
CA VAL A 165 25.67 -3.98 -4.82
C VAL A 165 25.72 -3.68 -6.31
N THR A 166 26.12 -4.69 -7.09
CA THR A 166 25.95 -4.69 -8.56
C THR A 166 24.85 -5.66 -8.89
N ILE A 167 23.78 -5.18 -9.51
CA ILE A 167 22.65 -6.01 -9.92
C ILE A 167 23.09 -6.96 -11.03
N LYS A 168 22.98 -8.25 -10.80
CA LYS A 168 23.50 -9.29 -11.72
C LYS A 168 22.86 -9.26 -13.09
N GLU A 169 21.56 -8.98 -13.15
CA GLU A 169 20.78 -8.98 -14.37
C GLU A 169 21.04 -7.74 -15.26
N THR A 170 21.41 -6.61 -14.67
CA THR A 170 21.54 -5.33 -15.40
C THR A 170 22.94 -4.72 -15.36
N GLY A 171 23.80 -5.15 -14.43
CA GLY A 171 25.09 -4.52 -14.17
C GLY A 171 25.00 -3.17 -13.44
N GLU A 172 23.80 -2.73 -13.08
CA GLU A 172 23.59 -1.46 -12.36
C GLU A 172 24.21 -1.52 -10.95
N VAL A 173 24.95 -0.48 -10.60
CA VAL A 173 25.50 -0.33 -9.25
C VAL A 173 24.54 0.47 -8.39
N GLU A 174 24.23 -0.04 -7.21
CA GLU A 174 23.26 0.55 -6.31
C GLU A 174 23.72 0.50 -4.85
N ILE A 175 23.39 1.55 -4.08
CA ILE A 175 23.52 1.54 -2.61
C ILE A 175 22.17 1.14 -2.01
N VAL A 176 22.16 0.02 -1.31
CA VAL A 176 21.02 -0.48 -0.55
C VAL A 176 21.13 -0.03 0.89
N TYR A 177 20.03 0.50 1.44
CA TYR A 177 19.93 0.98 2.81
C TYR A 177 19.08 0.05 3.67
N SER A 178 19.03 0.32 4.97
CA SER A 178 18.10 -0.36 5.86
C SER A 178 16.65 -0.02 5.51
N TYR A 179 15.73 -0.92 5.85
CA TYR A 179 14.29 -0.69 5.73
C TYR A 179 13.87 0.61 6.43
N GLY A 180 14.34 0.81 7.67
CA GLY A 180 14.04 2.03 8.41
C GLY A 180 14.58 3.28 7.77
N GLU A 181 15.75 3.22 7.14
CA GLU A 181 16.29 4.39 6.44
C GLU A 181 15.46 4.74 5.18
N TYR A 182 14.96 3.75 4.44
CA TYR A 182 14.02 4.04 3.36
C TYR A 182 12.75 4.73 3.88
N LEU A 183 12.17 4.25 4.98
CA LEU A 183 11.00 4.91 5.58
C LEU A 183 11.30 6.34 6.03
N ARG A 184 12.46 6.58 6.67
CA ARG A 184 12.88 7.95 7.05
C ARG A 184 12.99 8.86 5.84
N ARG A 185 13.50 8.37 4.72
CA ARG A 185 13.60 9.17 3.48
C ARG A 185 12.23 9.58 2.97
N PHE A 186 11.28 8.67 2.88
CA PHE A 186 9.89 9.01 2.54
C PHE A 186 9.34 10.09 3.49
N VAL A 187 9.49 9.89 4.79
CA VAL A 187 8.96 10.81 5.80
C VAL A 187 9.60 12.19 5.71
N ARG A 188 10.92 12.26 5.60
CA ARG A 188 11.65 13.54 5.48
C ARG A 188 11.22 14.32 4.24
N GLU A 189 11.08 13.63 3.11
CA GLU A 189 10.67 14.26 1.86
C GLU A 189 9.21 14.71 1.89
N CYS A 190 8.30 13.94 2.48
CA CYS A 190 6.92 14.38 2.73
C CYS A 190 6.88 15.65 3.59
N LYS A 191 7.61 15.68 4.70
CA LYS A 191 7.68 16.85 5.59
C LYS A 191 8.26 18.06 4.88
N ALA A 192 9.30 17.89 4.06
CA ALA A 192 9.92 18.97 3.28
C ALA A 192 8.94 19.57 2.26
N LEU A 193 8.00 18.77 1.74
CA LEU A 193 6.92 19.23 0.86
C LEU A 193 5.73 19.81 1.65
N GLY A 194 5.76 19.79 2.98
CA GLY A 194 4.66 20.22 3.84
C GLY A 194 3.48 19.26 3.87
N ALA A 195 3.68 18.01 3.48
CA ALA A 195 2.69 16.96 3.56
C ALA A 195 2.75 16.20 4.90
N HIS A 196 1.70 15.43 5.18
CA HIS A 196 1.50 14.68 6.42
C HIS A 196 1.72 13.18 6.17
N PRO A 197 2.93 12.63 6.43
CA PRO A 197 3.18 11.19 6.29
C PRO A 197 2.56 10.39 7.45
N ILE A 198 2.09 9.18 7.11
CA ILE A 198 1.52 8.19 8.04
C ILE A 198 2.13 6.84 7.68
N LEU A 199 2.75 6.16 8.64
CA LEU A 199 3.26 4.81 8.44
C LEU A 199 2.27 3.76 8.94
N LEU A 200 2.18 2.65 8.22
CA LEU A 200 1.38 1.49 8.62
C LEU A 200 2.27 0.27 8.87
N SER A 201 1.81 -0.61 9.77
CA SER A 201 2.27 -2.00 9.76
C SER A 201 1.70 -2.73 8.54
N LEU A 202 2.18 -3.93 8.27
CA LEU A 202 1.82 -4.67 7.08
C LEU A 202 0.43 -5.32 7.21
N THR A 203 -0.34 -5.31 6.14
CA THR A 203 -1.53 -6.17 6.02
C THR A 203 -1.18 -7.61 6.40
N PRO A 204 -1.98 -8.31 7.22
CA PRO A 204 -1.69 -9.69 7.60
C PRO A 204 -1.73 -10.60 6.38
N ARG A 205 -0.86 -11.62 6.38
CA ARG A 205 -0.90 -12.68 5.38
C ARG A 205 -2.04 -13.66 5.69
N ASN A 206 -2.48 -14.40 4.69
CA ASN A 206 -3.38 -15.55 4.91
C ASN A 206 -2.61 -16.69 5.59
N ALA A 207 -2.30 -16.50 6.86
CA ALA A 207 -1.61 -17.44 7.72
C ALA A 207 -2.38 -17.58 9.03
N TRP A 208 -2.74 -18.80 9.38
CA TRP A 208 -3.52 -19.09 10.57
C TRP A 208 -2.60 -19.34 11.78
N ASP A 209 -3.03 -18.86 12.93
CA ASP A 209 -2.30 -19.03 14.19
C ASP A 209 -2.43 -20.49 14.66
N THR A 210 -1.32 -21.22 14.69
CA THR A 210 -1.31 -22.63 15.10
C THR A 210 -1.62 -22.83 16.59
N LYS A 211 -1.43 -21.78 17.40
CA LYS A 211 -1.71 -21.80 18.85
C LYS A 211 -3.12 -21.29 19.19
N ARG A 212 -3.76 -20.61 18.28
CA ARG A 212 -5.12 -20.06 18.43
C ARG A 212 -5.93 -20.37 17.17
N PRO A 213 -6.52 -21.58 17.08
CA PRO A 213 -7.32 -21.96 15.92
C PRO A 213 -8.42 -20.93 15.61
N GLY A 214 -8.61 -20.61 14.35
CA GLY A 214 -9.59 -19.62 13.90
C GLY A 214 -9.10 -18.16 13.93
N HIS A 215 -7.86 -17.91 14.36
CA HIS A 215 -7.27 -16.57 14.35
C HIS A 215 -6.19 -16.43 13.26
N ILE A 216 -6.12 -15.25 12.68
CA ILE A 216 -5.05 -14.89 11.74
C ILE A 216 -3.75 -14.64 12.53
N ALA A 217 -2.65 -15.21 12.07
CA ALA A 217 -1.34 -14.98 12.65
C ALA A 217 -0.81 -13.56 12.32
N ARG A 218 -0.26 -12.86 13.33
CA ARG A 218 0.33 -11.52 13.18
C ARG A 218 1.76 -11.59 12.62
N VAL A 219 1.92 -12.29 11.51
CA VAL A 219 3.25 -12.50 10.92
C VAL A 219 3.54 -11.41 9.89
N ASP A 220 4.43 -10.50 10.24
CA ASP A 220 4.88 -9.39 9.37
C ASP A 220 6.41 -9.33 9.20
N GLY A 221 7.12 -10.33 9.70
CA GLY A 221 8.59 -10.42 9.61
C GLY A 221 9.34 -9.33 10.37
N THR A 222 8.72 -8.71 11.37
CA THR A 222 9.25 -7.58 12.18
C THR A 222 9.15 -6.22 11.48
N PHE A 223 8.73 -6.16 10.23
CA PHE A 223 8.65 -4.89 9.48
C PHE A 223 7.65 -3.91 10.08
N GLY A 224 6.52 -4.38 10.63
CA GLY A 224 5.56 -3.55 11.33
C GLY A 224 6.14 -2.90 12.59
N LEU A 225 6.92 -3.65 13.38
CA LEU A 225 7.64 -3.10 14.53
C LEU A 225 8.62 -2.00 14.11
N TRP A 226 9.41 -2.25 13.05
CA TRP A 226 10.36 -1.26 12.54
C TRP A 226 9.67 -0.01 12.00
N ALA A 227 8.53 -0.16 11.32
CA ALA A 227 7.73 0.98 10.86
C ALA A 227 7.22 1.81 12.03
N ARG A 228 6.74 1.15 13.11
CA ARG A 228 6.33 1.82 14.36
C ARG A 228 7.50 2.62 14.97
N GLN A 229 8.66 2.00 15.13
CA GLN A 229 9.84 2.65 15.70
C GLN A 229 10.26 3.89 14.90
N VAL A 230 10.24 3.80 13.57
CA VAL A 230 10.54 4.96 12.71
C VAL A 230 9.46 6.04 12.85
N ALA A 231 8.18 5.67 12.95
CA ALA A 231 7.11 6.65 13.14
C ALA A 231 7.24 7.40 14.46
N GLU A 232 7.53 6.68 15.54
CA GLU A 232 7.79 7.24 16.88
C GLU A 232 9.02 8.17 16.86
N GLU A 233 10.13 7.72 16.29
CA GLU A 233 11.35 8.53 16.13
C GLU A 233 11.08 9.80 15.33
N GLN A 234 10.30 9.71 14.27
CA GLN A 234 10.01 10.83 13.39
C GLN A 234 8.85 11.71 13.88
N GLY A 235 8.18 11.36 14.98
CA GLY A 235 7.03 12.09 15.52
C GLY A 235 5.87 12.19 14.55
N ILE A 236 5.52 11.07 13.89
CA ILE A 236 4.43 10.99 12.93
C ILE A 236 3.43 9.90 13.33
N PRO A 237 2.17 9.94 12.83
CA PRO A 237 1.20 8.90 13.08
C PRO A 237 1.64 7.52 12.57
N PHE A 238 1.31 6.50 13.34
CA PHE A 238 1.43 5.09 12.99
C PHE A 238 0.07 4.39 13.15
N VAL A 239 -0.28 3.52 12.22
CA VAL A 239 -1.49 2.68 12.29
C VAL A 239 -1.08 1.21 12.24
N ASP A 240 -1.46 0.45 13.26
CA ASP A 240 -1.21 -0.99 13.32
C ASP A 240 -2.24 -1.76 12.49
N LEU A 241 -2.07 -1.67 11.16
CA LEU A 241 -2.97 -2.32 10.21
C LEU A 241 -2.97 -3.85 10.38
N ASN A 242 -1.82 -4.44 10.76
CA ASN A 242 -1.71 -5.88 11.00
C ASN A 242 -2.65 -6.32 12.12
N GLU A 243 -2.56 -5.69 13.29
CA GLU A 243 -3.41 -6.02 14.43
C GLU A 243 -4.89 -5.72 14.15
N ILE A 244 -5.19 -4.54 13.60
CA ILE A 244 -6.57 -4.12 13.30
C ILE A 244 -7.25 -5.10 12.33
N SER A 245 -6.54 -5.51 11.28
CA SER A 245 -7.10 -6.43 10.27
C SER A 245 -7.20 -7.86 10.77
N ALA A 246 -6.23 -8.33 11.55
CA ALA A 246 -6.20 -9.70 12.05
C ALA A 246 -7.10 -9.93 13.28
N SER A 247 -7.62 -8.87 13.89
CA SER A 247 -8.55 -8.94 15.04
C SER A 247 -10.02 -8.96 14.62
N LYS A 248 -10.32 -8.77 13.36
CA LYS A 248 -11.66 -8.79 12.77
C LYS A 248 -12.06 -10.18 12.30
#